data_4ae3c116139bdf6a68354b5c1197119c
#
_entry.id   4ae3c116139bdf6a68354b5c1197119c
#
_cell.length_a   1.000
_cell.length_b   1.000
_cell.length_c   1.000
_cell.angle_alpha   90.00
_cell.angle_beta   90.00
_cell.angle_gamma   90.00
#
_symmetry.space_group_name_H-M   'P 1'
#
loop_
_entity.id
_entity.type
_entity.pdbx_description
1 polymer ?
#
loop_
_entity_poly.entity_id
_entity_poly.type
_entity_poly.pdbx_seq_one_letter_code
_entity_poly.pdbx_strand_id
1 'polypeptide(L)'
;MSIIPRLAPIAVLAAASIAAAAPASAKTVAALVDGTTIAVVDAAARKALSSVKLDGGASLVGIDVRPADKQLYGLTASGDIVVIDWKSGKWTKKSTLSEKLPAGALFAVDFNPAADRLRVIGSDGTSLRINVDDGKTLVDGRLKFADTDAMKGQSAKVAAAAYTNSVAGTKETTLYDIDWNSSALLKQAPPNDGILNTVGKLGMTLDGPAAFDIAPEGDGKNTAWLMAGKTLYAVDLATGAAKSTGDVAGVTGKVQDIAVLPVM
;
A
#
# COMPACT_ATOMS: atom_id res chain seq x y z
N MET A 1 36.99 -56.11 49.37
CA MET A 1 36.09 -56.27 48.22
C MET A 1 35.08 -55.14 48.29
N SER A 2 35.33 -54.08 47.56
CA SER A 2 34.48 -52.86 47.57
C SER A 2 33.63 -52.85 46.31
N ILE A 3 32.33 -52.83 46.44
CA ILE A 3 31.37 -52.85 45.35
C ILE A 3 30.96 -51.38 45.03
N ILE A 4 31.34 -50.88 43.89
CA ILE A 4 30.93 -49.52 43.39
C ILE A 4 29.66 -49.69 42.60
N PRO A 5 28.57 -48.97 42.92
CA PRO A 5 27.36 -48.98 42.08
C PRO A 5 27.54 -48.11 40.82
N ARG A 6 27.20 -48.67 39.65
CA ARG A 6 27.14 -47.98 38.38
C ARG A 6 25.85 -47.16 38.31
N LEU A 7 25.98 -45.85 38.22
CA LEU A 7 24.88 -44.94 37.88
C LEU A 7 24.60 -45.03 36.38
N ALA A 8 23.36 -45.31 36.01
CA ALA A 8 22.87 -45.26 34.63
C ALA A 8 22.56 -43.83 34.25
N PRO A 9 22.81 -43.40 32.99
CA PRO A 9 22.48 -42.05 32.53
C PRO A 9 20.97 -41.91 32.31
N ILE A 10 20.38 -40.91 32.93
CA ILE A 10 18.99 -40.46 32.65
C ILE A 10 19.03 -39.64 31.38
N ALA A 11 18.43 -40.16 30.33
CA ALA A 11 18.20 -39.40 29.08
C ALA A 11 17.05 -38.42 29.31
N VAL A 12 17.35 -37.13 29.33
CA VAL A 12 16.35 -36.05 29.31
C VAL A 12 15.86 -35.87 27.88
N LEU A 13 14.64 -36.31 27.61
CA LEU A 13 13.96 -36.00 26.32
C LEU A 13 13.49 -34.54 26.37
N ALA A 14 14.17 -33.68 25.64
CA ALA A 14 13.70 -32.33 25.40
C ALA A 14 12.52 -32.37 24.41
N ALA A 15 11.32 -32.14 24.91
CA ALA A 15 10.13 -31.92 24.07
C ALA A 15 10.23 -30.54 23.38
N ALA A 16 10.54 -30.54 22.09
CA ALA A 16 10.44 -29.33 21.28
C ALA A 16 8.95 -28.99 21.11
N SER A 17 8.48 -27.96 21.78
CA SER A 17 7.17 -27.37 21.54
C SER A 17 7.18 -26.64 20.18
N ILE A 18 6.52 -27.23 19.20
CA ILE A 18 6.18 -26.55 17.94
C ILE A 18 5.12 -25.52 18.30
N ALA A 19 5.52 -24.26 18.45
CA ALA A 19 4.58 -23.17 18.52
C ALA A 19 3.87 -23.09 17.16
N ALA A 20 2.59 -23.49 17.11
CA ALA A 20 1.74 -23.25 15.98
C ALA A 20 1.66 -21.72 15.80
N ALA A 21 2.18 -21.21 14.69
CA ALA A 21 1.97 -19.83 14.30
C ALA A 21 0.47 -19.60 14.20
N ALA A 22 -0.05 -18.63 14.95
CA ALA A 22 -1.43 -18.19 14.81
C ALA A 22 -1.65 -17.85 13.31
N PRO A 23 -2.79 -18.25 12.72
CA PRO A 23 -3.08 -17.89 11.33
C PRO A 23 -3.04 -16.36 11.23
N ALA A 24 -2.18 -15.84 10.34
CA ALA A 24 -2.19 -14.44 10.01
C ALA A 24 -3.63 -14.08 9.62
N SER A 25 -4.20 -13.07 10.27
CA SER A 25 -5.56 -12.60 9.94
C SER A 25 -5.61 -12.36 8.44
N ALA A 26 -6.56 -13.02 7.76
CA ALA A 26 -6.70 -12.90 6.32
C ALA A 26 -6.96 -11.43 5.97
N LYS A 27 -5.97 -10.77 5.37
CA LYS A 27 -6.10 -9.39 4.92
C LYS A 27 -6.90 -9.37 3.63
N THR A 28 -7.97 -8.60 3.65
CA THR A 28 -8.78 -8.35 2.47
C THR A 28 -8.32 -7.04 1.85
N VAL A 29 -8.10 -7.06 0.54
CA VAL A 29 -7.61 -5.93 -0.24
C VAL A 29 -8.64 -5.56 -1.29
N ALA A 30 -9.02 -4.29 -1.38
CA ALA A 30 -9.73 -3.76 -2.53
C ALA A 30 -8.72 -3.48 -3.64
N ALA A 31 -8.93 -4.01 -4.83
CA ALA A 31 -8.15 -3.72 -6.02
C ALA A 31 -8.99 -2.87 -6.99
N LEU A 32 -8.50 -1.71 -7.37
CA LEU A 32 -9.07 -0.88 -8.42
C LEU A 32 -8.64 -1.42 -9.78
N VAL A 33 -9.59 -1.94 -10.54
CA VAL A 33 -9.35 -2.53 -11.85
C VAL A 33 -9.90 -1.63 -12.94
N ASP A 34 -9.07 -1.29 -13.92
CA ASP A 34 -9.38 -0.44 -15.07
C ASP A 34 -10.10 0.88 -14.68
N GLY A 35 -9.83 1.38 -13.45
CA GLY A 35 -10.41 2.61 -12.90
C GLY A 35 -11.91 2.56 -12.62
N THR A 36 -12.58 1.45 -12.91
CA THR A 36 -14.06 1.38 -12.92
C THR A 36 -14.64 0.21 -12.13
N THR A 37 -13.81 -0.66 -11.61
CA THR A 37 -14.23 -1.90 -10.93
C THR A 37 -13.45 -2.06 -9.64
N ILE A 38 -14.14 -2.42 -8.55
CA ILE A 38 -13.51 -2.82 -7.29
C ILE A 38 -13.58 -4.34 -7.20
N ALA A 39 -12.43 -4.99 -7.19
CA ALA A 39 -12.31 -6.40 -6.87
C ALA A 39 -11.84 -6.56 -5.41
N VAL A 40 -12.56 -7.33 -4.62
CA VAL A 40 -12.19 -7.66 -3.24
C VAL A 40 -11.39 -8.94 -3.25
N VAL A 41 -10.15 -8.89 -2.77
CA VAL A 41 -9.17 -9.97 -2.85
C VAL A 41 -8.81 -10.46 -1.46
N ASP A 42 -8.84 -11.76 -1.23
CA ASP A 42 -8.18 -12.41 -0.09
C ASP A 42 -6.69 -12.55 -0.43
N ALA A 43 -5.85 -11.77 0.25
CA ALA A 43 -4.41 -11.72 0.01
C ALA A 43 -3.70 -13.05 0.37
N ALA A 44 -4.19 -13.78 1.37
CA ALA A 44 -3.62 -15.06 1.79
C ALA A 44 -3.97 -16.18 0.80
N ALA A 45 -5.25 -16.24 0.39
CA ALA A 45 -5.72 -17.21 -0.60
C ALA A 45 -5.36 -16.80 -2.04
N ARG A 46 -4.98 -15.54 -2.27
CA ARG A 46 -4.72 -14.95 -3.60
C ARG A 46 -5.88 -15.18 -4.57
N LYS A 47 -7.08 -14.81 -4.12
CA LYS A 47 -8.30 -15.03 -4.87
C LYS A 47 -9.26 -13.87 -4.71
N ALA A 48 -9.89 -13.44 -5.80
CA ALA A 48 -10.99 -12.51 -5.73
C ALA A 48 -12.19 -13.17 -5.05
N LEU A 49 -12.74 -12.51 -4.04
CA LEU A 49 -13.95 -12.89 -3.31
C LEU A 49 -15.18 -12.33 -4.00
N SER A 50 -15.08 -11.12 -4.53
CA SER A 50 -16.13 -10.44 -5.29
C SER A 50 -15.52 -9.43 -6.25
N SER A 51 -16.32 -8.99 -7.21
CA SER A 51 -15.97 -7.90 -8.13
C SER A 51 -17.24 -7.13 -8.45
N VAL A 52 -17.19 -5.80 -8.33
CA VAL A 52 -18.33 -4.92 -8.57
C VAL A 52 -17.89 -3.72 -9.40
N LYS A 53 -18.67 -3.40 -10.43
CA LYS A 53 -18.47 -2.21 -11.25
C LYS A 53 -19.01 -0.98 -10.53
N LEU A 54 -18.28 0.13 -10.61
CA LEU A 54 -18.73 1.39 -10.04
C LEU A 54 -19.92 1.95 -10.84
N ASP A 55 -20.92 2.44 -10.10
CA ASP A 55 -22.13 3.00 -10.69
C ASP A 55 -21.81 4.24 -11.55
N GLY A 56 -22.66 4.51 -12.55
CA GLY A 56 -22.57 5.71 -13.37
C GLY A 56 -21.29 5.86 -14.20
N GLY A 57 -20.47 4.81 -14.32
CA GLY A 57 -19.24 4.84 -15.13
C GLY A 57 -18.13 5.72 -14.54
N ALA A 58 -18.10 5.89 -13.22
CA ALA A 58 -17.01 6.61 -12.55
C ALA A 58 -15.67 5.98 -12.92
N SER A 59 -14.70 6.84 -13.27
CA SER A 59 -13.30 6.45 -13.53
C SER A 59 -12.39 7.04 -12.45
N LEU A 60 -11.83 6.16 -11.63
CA LEU A 60 -10.94 6.52 -10.55
C LEU A 60 -9.47 6.42 -10.99
N VAL A 61 -8.64 7.24 -10.39
CA VAL A 61 -7.19 7.22 -10.58
C VAL A 61 -6.46 6.59 -9.39
N GLY A 62 -7.15 6.42 -8.25
CA GLY A 62 -6.63 5.75 -7.06
C GLY A 62 -7.70 5.62 -5.99
N ILE A 63 -7.45 4.75 -5.03
CA ILE A 63 -8.32 4.44 -3.88
C ILE A 63 -7.49 4.28 -2.62
N ASP A 64 -8.08 4.62 -1.46
CA ASP A 64 -7.54 4.20 -0.16
C ASP A 64 -8.61 4.21 0.93
N VAL A 65 -8.35 3.47 2.02
CA VAL A 65 -9.21 3.44 3.21
C VAL A 65 -8.76 4.51 4.19
N ARG A 66 -9.64 5.50 4.45
CA ARG A 66 -9.36 6.52 5.47
C ARG A 66 -9.35 5.90 6.87
N PRO A 67 -8.23 5.95 7.61
CA PRO A 67 -8.17 5.35 8.95
C PRO A 67 -9.18 5.93 9.94
N ALA A 68 -9.54 7.22 9.80
CA ALA A 68 -10.41 7.93 10.73
C ALA A 68 -11.85 7.41 10.74
N ASP A 69 -12.40 7.02 9.59
CA ASP A 69 -13.80 6.57 9.45
C ASP A 69 -13.92 5.15 8.85
N LYS A 70 -12.81 4.54 8.44
CA LYS A 70 -12.73 3.20 7.83
C LYS A 70 -13.54 3.03 6.54
N GLN A 71 -13.82 4.13 5.85
CA GLN A 71 -14.50 4.11 4.55
C GLN A 71 -13.47 4.05 3.42
N LEU A 72 -13.86 3.40 2.32
CA LEU A 72 -13.06 3.40 1.09
C LEU A 72 -13.33 4.69 0.35
N TYR A 73 -12.27 5.45 0.09
CA TYR A 73 -12.28 6.66 -0.71
C TYR A 73 -11.70 6.38 -2.09
N GLY A 74 -12.12 7.20 -3.06
CA GLY A 74 -11.56 7.19 -4.39
C GLY A 74 -11.35 8.62 -4.88
N LEU A 75 -10.41 8.78 -5.79
CA LEU A 75 -10.12 10.02 -6.48
C LEU A 75 -10.39 9.84 -7.96
N THR A 76 -11.21 10.71 -8.56
CA THR A 76 -11.45 10.71 -10.01
C THR A 76 -10.40 11.54 -10.76
N ALA A 77 -10.25 11.30 -12.05
CA ALA A 77 -9.38 12.12 -12.90
C ALA A 77 -9.80 13.61 -12.97
N SER A 78 -11.08 13.92 -12.72
CA SER A 78 -11.59 15.30 -12.61
C SER A 78 -11.28 15.98 -11.29
N GLY A 79 -10.71 15.25 -10.31
CA GLY A 79 -10.39 15.76 -8.98
C GLY A 79 -11.55 15.65 -7.99
N ASP A 80 -12.58 14.87 -8.27
CA ASP A 80 -13.61 14.58 -7.30
C ASP A 80 -13.16 13.50 -6.33
N ILE A 81 -13.33 13.74 -5.02
CA ILE A 81 -13.16 12.77 -3.96
C ILE A 81 -14.50 12.12 -3.71
N VAL A 82 -14.53 10.80 -3.72
CA VAL A 82 -15.74 10.00 -3.55
C VAL A 82 -15.58 8.98 -2.43
N VAL A 83 -16.68 8.63 -1.76
CA VAL A 83 -16.77 7.53 -0.82
C VAL A 83 -17.47 6.37 -1.50
N ILE A 84 -16.91 5.18 -1.41
CA ILE A 84 -17.30 4.00 -2.18
C ILE A 84 -17.82 2.91 -1.25
N ASP A 85 -18.99 2.40 -1.54
CA ASP A 85 -19.45 1.11 -1.01
C ASP A 85 -18.91 0.00 -1.92
N TRP A 86 -17.83 -0.63 -1.50
CA TRP A 86 -17.15 -1.67 -2.27
C TRP A 86 -17.95 -2.96 -2.43
N LYS A 87 -19.09 -3.10 -1.71
CA LYS A 87 -19.97 -4.27 -1.81
C LYS A 87 -21.00 -4.09 -2.94
N SER A 88 -21.46 -2.87 -3.14
CA SER A 88 -22.50 -2.57 -4.13
C SER A 88 -21.98 -1.81 -5.36
N GLY A 89 -20.79 -1.19 -5.29
CA GLY A 89 -20.28 -0.31 -6.34
C GLY A 89 -20.86 1.10 -6.32
N LYS A 90 -21.78 1.39 -5.40
CA LYS A 90 -22.32 2.73 -5.20
C LYS A 90 -21.27 3.65 -4.62
N TRP A 91 -21.32 4.91 -5.02
CA TRP A 91 -20.44 5.92 -4.48
C TRP A 91 -21.16 7.26 -4.34
N THR A 92 -20.64 8.09 -3.45
CA THR A 92 -21.13 9.44 -3.22
C THR A 92 -19.97 10.42 -3.26
N LYS A 93 -20.18 11.56 -3.92
CA LYS A 93 -19.19 12.63 -3.95
C LYS A 93 -19.06 13.24 -2.55
N LYS A 94 -17.85 13.35 -2.05
CA LYS A 94 -17.53 13.98 -0.77
C LYS A 94 -17.13 15.45 -0.95
N SER A 95 -16.17 15.70 -1.86
CA SER A 95 -15.65 17.06 -2.16
C SER A 95 -14.97 17.06 -3.52
N THR A 96 -14.39 18.20 -3.91
CA THR A 96 -13.56 18.33 -5.11
C THR A 96 -12.26 19.03 -4.74
N LEU A 97 -11.13 18.57 -5.27
CA LEU A 97 -9.83 19.21 -5.08
C LEU A 97 -9.88 20.67 -5.49
N SER A 98 -9.27 21.55 -4.68
CA SER A 98 -9.09 22.97 -5.05
C SER A 98 -7.99 23.17 -6.12
N GLU A 99 -7.16 22.15 -6.34
CA GLU A 99 -6.10 22.12 -7.36
C GLU A 99 -6.41 21.07 -8.42
N LYS A 100 -6.05 21.37 -9.68
CA LYS A 100 -6.24 20.43 -10.79
C LYS A 100 -5.16 19.36 -10.81
N LEU A 101 -5.55 18.12 -11.09
CA LEU A 101 -4.60 17.07 -11.37
C LEU A 101 -3.90 17.27 -12.72
N PRO A 102 -2.59 17.07 -12.82
CA PRO A 102 -1.87 17.12 -14.09
C PRO A 102 -2.39 16.07 -15.08
N ALA A 103 -2.63 16.51 -16.32
CA ALA A 103 -3.07 15.61 -17.37
C ALA A 103 -1.97 14.62 -17.76
N GLY A 104 -2.33 13.35 -17.97
CA GLY A 104 -1.42 12.29 -18.41
C GLY A 104 -0.52 11.71 -17.33
N ALA A 105 -0.58 12.21 -16.10
CA ALA A 105 0.08 11.58 -14.97
C ALA A 105 -0.71 10.37 -14.47
N LEU A 106 -0.01 9.38 -13.90
CA LEU A 106 -0.57 8.33 -13.07
C LEU A 106 -0.44 8.76 -11.62
N PHE A 107 -1.34 8.34 -10.77
CA PHE A 107 -1.40 8.80 -9.39
C PHE A 107 -1.38 7.65 -8.40
N ALA A 108 -0.61 7.84 -7.33
CA ALA A 108 -0.74 7.11 -6.07
C ALA A 108 -1.64 7.92 -5.14
N VAL A 109 -2.50 7.24 -4.41
CA VAL A 109 -3.47 7.84 -3.49
C VAL A 109 -3.42 7.09 -2.17
N ASP A 110 -3.11 7.78 -1.05
CA ASP A 110 -3.00 7.13 0.25
C ASP A 110 -3.25 8.12 1.40
N PHE A 111 -3.88 7.68 2.47
CA PHE A 111 -4.14 8.52 3.64
C PHE A 111 -2.95 8.55 4.59
N ASN A 112 -2.47 9.74 4.91
CA ASN A 112 -1.60 9.94 6.06
C ASN A 112 -2.39 9.75 7.36
N PRO A 113 -2.18 8.67 8.13
CA PRO A 113 -3.00 8.33 9.29
C PRO A 113 -2.77 9.27 10.49
N ALA A 114 -1.61 9.93 10.55
CA ALA A 114 -1.28 10.86 11.62
C ALA A 114 -1.88 12.26 11.40
N ALA A 115 -1.93 12.70 10.14
CA ALA A 115 -2.42 14.02 9.78
C ALA A 115 -3.88 14.03 9.32
N ASP A 116 -4.45 12.87 9.04
CA ASP A 116 -5.78 12.68 8.42
C ASP A 116 -5.90 13.52 7.14
N ARG A 117 -4.97 13.29 6.21
CA ARG A 117 -4.92 13.95 4.90
C ARG A 117 -4.69 12.91 3.80
N LEU A 118 -5.41 13.07 2.71
CA LEU A 118 -5.17 12.29 1.51
C LEU A 118 -3.91 12.82 0.83
N ARG A 119 -2.92 11.95 0.63
CA ARG A 119 -1.74 12.19 -0.19
C ARG A 119 -2.05 11.77 -1.61
N VAL A 120 -1.71 12.62 -2.57
CA VAL A 120 -1.75 12.28 -4.00
C VAL A 120 -0.38 12.57 -4.59
N ILE A 121 0.24 11.54 -5.18
CA ILE A 121 1.55 11.64 -5.82
C ILE A 121 1.38 11.31 -7.30
N GLY A 122 1.85 12.21 -8.16
CA GLY A 122 1.85 12.02 -9.60
C GLY A 122 3.17 11.46 -10.13
N SER A 123 3.08 10.63 -11.16
CA SER A 123 4.26 10.08 -11.86
C SER A 123 5.10 11.15 -12.57
N ASP A 124 4.60 12.38 -12.65
CA ASP A 124 5.32 13.57 -13.09
C ASP A 124 6.08 14.29 -11.97
N GLY A 125 5.99 13.78 -10.72
CA GLY A 125 6.59 14.35 -9.54
C GLY A 125 5.70 15.31 -8.75
N THR A 126 4.43 15.45 -9.10
CA THR A 126 3.43 16.20 -8.34
C THR A 126 3.24 15.55 -6.97
N SER A 127 3.11 16.37 -5.92
CA SER A 127 2.82 15.92 -4.55
C SER A 127 1.79 16.85 -3.92
N LEU A 128 0.64 16.30 -3.54
CA LEU A 128 -0.49 17.04 -2.99
C LEU A 128 -0.92 16.46 -1.64
N ARG A 129 -1.38 17.34 -0.74
CA ARG A 129 -2.06 16.96 0.51
C ARG A 129 -3.46 17.57 0.55
N ILE A 130 -4.46 16.74 0.74
CA ILE A 130 -5.85 17.11 0.62
C ILE A 130 -6.61 16.89 1.93
N ASN A 131 -7.39 17.86 2.35
CA ASN A 131 -8.46 17.65 3.31
C ASN A 131 -9.70 17.13 2.55
N VAL A 132 -10.05 15.88 2.76
CA VAL A 132 -11.15 15.24 2.01
C VAL A 132 -12.54 15.78 2.36
N ASP A 133 -12.69 16.46 3.50
CA ASP A 133 -13.98 16.97 3.93
C ASP A 133 -14.39 18.25 3.17
N ASP A 134 -13.43 19.07 2.73
CA ASP A 134 -13.67 20.33 2.02
C ASP A 134 -12.94 20.43 0.65
N GLY A 135 -12.09 19.46 0.31
CA GLY A 135 -11.30 19.43 -0.91
C GLY A 135 -10.09 20.38 -0.92
N LYS A 136 -9.83 21.09 0.18
CA LYS A 136 -8.70 22.01 0.26
C LYS A 136 -7.38 21.26 0.04
N THR A 137 -6.67 21.67 -1.00
CA THR A 137 -5.45 21.03 -1.48
C THR A 137 -4.26 21.93 -1.21
N LEU A 138 -3.19 21.34 -0.65
CA LEU A 138 -1.87 21.97 -0.53
C LEU A 138 -0.93 21.31 -1.52
N VAL A 139 -0.22 22.13 -2.29
CA VAL A 139 0.84 21.69 -3.19
C VAL A 139 2.13 21.63 -2.39
N ASP A 140 2.70 20.43 -2.31
CA ASP A 140 3.97 20.17 -1.62
C ASP A 140 5.16 20.23 -2.59
N GLY A 141 6.37 20.03 -2.08
CA GLY A 141 7.59 19.96 -2.88
C GLY A 141 7.50 18.85 -3.93
N ARG A 142 7.92 19.16 -5.17
CA ARG A 142 8.02 18.15 -6.24
C ARG A 142 8.98 17.05 -5.84
N LEU A 143 8.69 15.82 -6.27
CA LEU A 143 9.54 14.67 -5.99
C LEU A 143 10.94 14.86 -6.59
N LYS A 144 11.94 14.65 -5.76
CA LYS A 144 13.36 14.65 -6.15
C LYS A 144 14.15 13.76 -5.20
N PHE A 145 15.15 13.08 -5.72
CA PHE A 145 16.08 12.33 -4.88
C PHE A 145 16.90 13.26 -3.98
N ALA A 146 17.19 12.80 -2.77
CA ALA A 146 18.05 13.50 -1.82
C ALA A 146 19.44 13.76 -2.42
N ASP A 147 20.11 14.81 -1.97
CA ASP A 147 21.47 15.15 -2.45
C ASP A 147 22.52 14.08 -2.15
N THR A 148 22.25 13.23 -1.16
CA THR A 148 23.11 12.10 -0.76
C THR A 148 22.70 10.78 -1.41
N ASP A 149 21.57 10.74 -2.14
CA ASP A 149 21.09 9.52 -2.77
C ASP A 149 21.88 9.20 -4.04
N ALA A 150 22.10 7.90 -4.30
CA ALA A 150 22.78 7.42 -5.50
C ALA A 150 22.04 7.78 -6.81
N MET A 151 20.72 8.02 -6.73
CA MET A 151 19.85 8.41 -7.85
C MET A 151 19.71 9.93 -7.98
N LYS A 152 20.50 10.73 -7.24
CA LYS A 152 20.49 12.21 -7.31
C LYS A 152 20.50 12.70 -8.76
N GLY A 153 19.63 13.65 -9.05
CA GLY A 153 19.49 14.27 -10.37
C GLY A 153 18.68 13.44 -11.39
N GLN A 154 18.28 12.23 -11.03
CA GLN A 154 17.35 11.45 -11.84
C GLN A 154 15.89 11.79 -11.50
N SER A 155 14.96 11.46 -12.40
CA SER A 155 13.52 11.61 -12.18
C SER A 155 12.92 10.26 -11.79
N ALA A 156 12.29 10.20 -10.63
CA ALA A 156 11.50 9.05 -10.23
C ALA A 156 10.17 9.01 -11.00
N LYS A 157 9.66 7.82 -11.26
CA LYS A 157 8.33 7.55 -11.82
C LYS A 157 7.48 6.86 -10.75
N VAL A 158 6.96 7.65 -9.80
CA VAL A 158 6.12 7.15 -8.71
C VAL A 158 4.66 7.11 -9.17
N ALA A 159 4.02 5.96 -9.05
CA ALA A 159 2.58 5.81 -9.28
C ALA A 159 1.93 4.86 -8.25
N ALA A 160 2.66 4.52 -7.20
CA ALA A 160 2.18 3.78 -6.06
C ALA A 160 2.93 4.26 -4.81
N ALA A 161 2.22 4.53 -3.74
CA ALA A 161 2.77 5.02 -2.48
C ALA A 161 1.86 4.62 -1.33
N ALA A 162 2.42 4.40 -0.15
CA ALA A 162 1.65 4.06 1.03
C ALA A 162 2.32 4.51 2.33
N TYR A 163 1.50 4.86 3.32
CA TYR A 163 1.92 5.19 4.67
C TYR A 163 1.90 3.96 5.58
N THR A 164 2.89 3.85 6.45
CA THR A 164 2.88 2.85 7.54
C THR A 164 1.92 3.24 8.65
N ASN A 165 1.60 2.27 9.53
CA ASN A 165 0.79 2.49 10.72
C ASN A 165 -0.59 3.11 10.41
N SER A 166 -1.26 2.63 9.37
CA SER A 166 -2.54 3.14 8.87
C SER A 166 -3.69 2.87 9.86
N VAL A 167 -3.58 3.49 11.05
CA VAL A 167 -4.53 3.42 12.17
C VAL A 167 -4.86 4.83 12.62
N ALA A 168 -6.14 5.10 12.87
CA ALA A 168 -6.59 6.41 13.35
C ALA A 168 -5.86 6.83 14.63
N GLY A 169 -5.35 8.06 14.65
CA GLY A 169 -4.68 8.65 15.82
C GLY A 169 -3.25 8.15 16.02
N THR A 170 -2.65 7.44 15.07
CA THR A 170 -1.21 7.12 15.11
C THR A 170 -0.40 8.41 15.21
N LYS A 171 0.71 8.36 15.96
CA LYS A 171 1.59 9.52 16.11
C LYS A 171 2.74 9.51 15.10
N GLU A 172 3.09 8.33 14.60
CA GLU A 172 4.24 8.13 13.72
C GLU A 172 3.84 7.33 12.49
N THR A 173 4.24 7.82 11.33
CA THR A 173 4.07 7.15 10.06
C THR A 173 5.24 7.47 9.14
N THR A 174 5.51 6.58 8.20
CA THR A 174 6.52 6.76 7.15
C THR A 174 5.84 6.55 5.80
N LEU A 175 6.13 7.43 4.85
CA LEU A 175 5.67 7.30 3.47
C LEU A 175 6.72 6.54 2.66
N TYR A 176 6.27 5.49 1.98
CA TYR A 176 7.05 4.72 1.02
C TYR A 176 6.43 4.84 -0.37
N ASP A 177 7.30 4.91 -1.38
CA ASP A 177 6.93 5.02 -2.78
C ASP A 177 7.53 3.88 -3.59
N ILE A 178 6.84 3.47 -4.63
CA ILE A 178 7.37 2.55 -5.63
C ILE A 178 7.75 3.34 -6.88
N ASP A 179 9.05 3.36 -7.19
CA ASP A 179 9.55 3.89 -8.46
C ASP A 179 9.64 2.77 -9.49
N TRP A 180 8.76 2.78 -10.46
CA TRP A 180 8.77 1.75 -11.49
C TRP A 180 9.97 1.86 -12.43
N ASN A 181 10.48 3.08 -12.66
CA ASN A 181 11.59 3.30 -13.59
C ASN A 181 12.87 2.62 -13.10
N SER A 182 13.12 2.68 -11.80
CA SER A 182 14.28 2.02 -11.18
C SER A 182 13.93 0.66 -10.56
N SER A 183 12.65 0.28 -10.51
CA SER A 183 12.12 -0.89 -9.79
C SER A 183 12.65 -0.94 -8.37
N ALA A 184 12.42 0.15 -7.62
CA ALA A 184 12.92 0.34 -6.27
C ALA A 184 11.83 0.80 -5.31
N LEU A 185 12.00 0.43 -4.04
CA LEU A 185 11.31 1.03 -2.91
C LEU A 185 12.06 2.29 -2.49
N LEU A 186 11.35 3.38 -2.34
CA LEU A 186 11.84 4.66 -1.87
C LEU A 186 11.16 5.02 -0.56
N LYS A 187 11.84 5.80 0.29
CA LYS A 187 11.26 6.46 1.46
C LYS A 187 11.17 7.95 1.16
N GLN A 188 9.97 8.53 1.22
CA GLN A 188 9.80 9.97 1.07
C GLN A 188 9.96 10.67 2.43
N ALA A 189 11.10 11.32 2.65
CA ALA A 189 11.43 11.98 3.93
C ALA A 189 12.40 13.15 3.73
N PRO A 190 12.01 14.41 4.09
CA PRO A 190 10.68 14.82 4.57
C PRO A 190 9.60 14.69 3.49
N PRO A 191 8.40 14.14 3.81
CA PRO A 191 7.40 13.85 2.79
C PRO A 191 6.83 15.11 2.11
N ASN A 192 6.70 16.21 2.85
CA ASN A 192 6.16 17.46 2.30
C ASN A 192 7.17 18.21 1.42
N ASP A 193 8.45 17.91 1.53
CA ASP A 193 9.49 18.49 0.66
C ASP A 193 9.70 17.67 -0.61
N GLY A 194 9.03 16.53 -0.73
CA GLY A 194 9.14 15.62 -1.86
C GLY A 194 10.50 14.91 -1.95
N ILE A 195 11.23 14.79 -0.83
CA ILE A 195 12.58 14.21 -0.83
C ILE A 195 12.52 12.69 -0.81
N LEU A 196 13.09 12.06 -1.85
CA LEU A 196 13.15 10.62 -2.03
C LEU A 196 14.51 10.08 -1.58
N ASN A 197 14.47 8.99 -0.81
CA ASN A 197 15.64 8.26 -0.36
C ASN A 197 15.48 6.80 -0.76
N THR A 198 16.41 6.27 -1.55
CA THR A 198 16.37 4.87 -2.00
C THR A 198 16.55 3.93 -0.81
N VAL A 199 15.56 3.05 -0.57
CA VAL A 199 15.66 1.95 0.39
C VAL A 199 16.40 0.78 -0.25
N GLY A 200 15.92 0.34 -1.43
CA GLY A 200 16.56 -0.73 -2.17
C GLY A 200 15.76 -1.17 -3.39
N LYS A 201 16.34 -2.07 -4.16
CA LYS A 201 15.69 -2.65 -5.34
C LYS A 201 14.66 -3.71 -4.95
N LEU A 202 13.57 -3.78 -5.71
CA LEU A 202 12.53 -4.80 -5.52
C LEU A 202 13.02 -6.24 -5.81
N GLY A 203 14.16 -6.38 -6.47
CA GLY A 203 14.65 -7.70 -6.90
C GLY A 203 13.94 -8.27 -8.13
N MET A 204 13.07 -7.46 -8.74
CA MET A 204 12.36 -7.75 -9.97
C MET A 204 12.27 -6.47 -10.81
N THR A 205 12.01 -6.59 -12.10
CA THR A 205 11.76 -5.47 -12.99
C THR A 205 10.27 -5.21 -13.08
N LEU A 206 9.86 -3.95 -12.94
CA LEU A 206 8.49 -3.50 -13.20
C LEU A 206 8.38 -3.05 -14.66
N ASP A 207 7.48 -3.66 -15.42
CA ASP A 207 7.20 -3.31 -16.81
C ASP A 207 6.25 -2.09 -16.93
N GLY A 208 5.85 -1.51 -15.79
CA GLY A 208 4.93 -0.37 -15.70
C GLY A 208 4.52 -0.09 -14.25
N PRO A 209 3.49 0.75 -14.05
CA PRO A 209 3.00 1.07 -12.73
C PRO A 209 2.45 -0.18 -12.04
N ALA A 210 2.70 -0.28 -10.74
CA ALA A 210 2.18 -1.30 -9.86
C ALA A 210 1.31 -0.63 -8.79
N ALA A 211 0.48 -1.41 -8.11
CA ALA A 211 -0.34 -0.97 -6.99
C ALA A 211 0.34 -1.35 -5.66
N PHE A 212 0.24 -0.49 -4.64
CA PHE A 212 0.97 -0.70 -3.39
C PHE A 212 0.17 -0.18 -2.21
N ASP A 213 0.11 -0.97 -1.13
CA ASP A 213 -0.45 -0.51 0.14
C ASP A 213 0.21 -1.23 1.33
N ILE A 214 0.11 -0.61 2.52
CA ILE A 214 0.75 -1.08 3.75
C ILE A 214 -0.29 -1.29 4.84
N ALA A 215 -0.50 -2.56 5.19
CA ALA A 215 -1.41 -2.97 6.26
C ALA A 215 -0.73 -2.88 7.62
N PRO A 216 -1.35 -2.22 8.63
CA PRO A 216 -0.89 -2.31 10.00
C PRO A 216 -1.19 -3.70 10.58
N GLU A 217 -0.22 -4.28 11.30
CA GLU A 217 -0.36 -5.58 11.99
C GLU A 217 -0.50 -5.42 13.50
N GLY A 218 -0.50 -4.18 14.00
CA GLY A 218 -0.40 -3.88 15.42
C GLY A 218 1.05 -3.81 15.91
N ASP A 219 1.26 -3.23 17.08
CA ASP A 219 2.57 -3.06 17.73
C ASP A 219 3.64 -2.41 16.84
N GLY A 220 3.23 -1.50 15.95
CA GLY A 220 4.12 -0.83 14.99
C GLY A 220 4.59 -1.71 13.83
N LYS A 221 4.16 -2.96 13.76
CA LYS A 221 4.45 -3.85 12.64
C LYS A 221 3.55 -3.54 11.44
N ASN A 222 4.09 -3.74 10.26
CA ASN A 222 3.40 -3.48 9.00
C ASN A 222 3.70 -4.58 7.99
N THR A 223 2.72 -4.92 7.18
CA THR A 223 2.88 -5.79 6.00
C THR A 223 2.64 -4.96 4.75
N ALA A 224 3.62 -4.89 3.87
CA ALA A 224 3.51 -4.14 2.63
C ALA A 224 3.18 -5.08 1.46
N TRP A 225 2.14 -4.73 0.70
CA TRP A 225 1.66 -5.46 -0.45
C TRP A 225 1.91 -4.67 -1.72
N LEU A 226 2.54 -5.32 -2.71
CA LEU A 226 2.72 -4.81 -4.06
C LEU A 226 1.99 -5.72 -5.04
N MET A 227 1.17 -5.15 -5.91
CA MET A 227 0.53 -5.91 -6.98
C MET A 227 1.03 -5.40 -8.34
N ALA A 228 1.79 -6.26 -9.03
CA ALA A 228 2.31 -5.99 -10.37
C ALA A 228 1.70 -6.97 -11.36
N GLY A 229 0.95 -6.45 -12.35
CA GLY A 229 0.10 -7.27 -13.19
C GLY A 229 -0.94 -8.01 -12.37
N LYS A 230 -0.89 -9.33 -12.36
CA LYS A 230 -1.78 -10.20 -11.56
C LYS A 230 -1.07 -10.83 -10.35
N THR A 231 0.23 -10.62 -10.17
CA THR A 231 1.02 -11.24 -9.11
C THR A 231 1.07 -10.33 -7.89
N LEU A 232 0.79 -10.91 -6.73
CA LEU A 232 0.92 -10.25 -5.42
C LEU A 232 2.29 -10.54 -4.81
N TYR A 233 2.92 -9.51 -4.26
CA TYR A 233 4.23 -9.59 -3.61
C TYR A 233 4.13 -9.03 -2.19
N ALA A 234 4.89 -9.62 -1.27
CA ALA A 234 5.21 -9.00 0.01
C ALA A 234 6.50 -8.20 -0.15
N VAL A 235 6.52 -6.96 0.31
CA VAL A 235 7.69 -6.07 0.23
C VAL A 235 8.30 -5.89 1.61
N ASP A 236 9.59 -6.11 1.72
CA ASP A 236 10.36 -5.81 2.93
C ASP A 236 10.67 -4.32 2.97
N LEU A 237 10.06 -3.59 3.90
CA LEU A 237 10.23 -2.13 4.03
C LEU A 237 11.64 -1.71 4.50
N ALA A 238 12.45 -2.64 5.03
CA ALA A 238 13.82 -2.33 5.45
C ALA A 238 14.83 -2.46 4.30
N THR A 239 14.58 -3.35 3.35
CA THR A 239 15.52 -3.69 2.26
C THR A 239 15.00 -3.33 0.87
N GLY A 240 13.70 -3.12 0.73
CA GLY A 240 13.02 -2.93 -0.55
C GLY A 240 12.70 -4.23 -1.29
N ALA A 241 13.19 -5.38 -0.84
CA ALA A 241 13.04 -6.63 -1.57
C ALA A 241 11.57 -7.08 -1.64
N ALA A 242 11.09 -7.38 -2.86
CA ALA A 242 9.76 -7.92 -3.12
C ALA A 242 9.83 -9.44 -3.31
N LYS A 243 9.03 -10.16 -2.54
CA LYS A 243 8.90 -11.62 -2.64
C LYS A 243 7.53 -11.98 -3.18
N SER A 244 7.47 -12.67 -4.32
CA SER A 244 6.21 -13.15 -4.88
C SER A 244 5.49 -14.09 -3.90
N THR A 245 4.21 -13.83 -3.69
CA THR A 245 3.30 -14.75 -2.98
C THR A 245 2.50 -15.60 -3.96
N GLY A 246 2.46 -15.21 -5.23
CA GLY A 246 1.79 -15.88 -6.34
C GLY A 246 0.75 -15.01 -7.04
N ASP A 247 0.16 -15.55 -8.10
CA ASP A 247 -0.87 -14.88 -8.88
C ASP A 247 -2.22 -14.85 -8.15
N VAL A 248 -2.93 -13.75 -8.31
CA VAL A 248 -4.29 -13.56 -7.78
C VAL A 248 -5.29 -14.05 -8.81
N ALA A 249 -6.03 -15.10 -8.46
CA ALA A 249 -7.08 -15.66 -9.31
C ALA A 249 -8.37 -14.81 -9.26
N GLY A 250 -9.07 -14.71 -10.38
CA GLY A 250 -10.39 -14.07 -10.48
C GLY A 250 -10.36 -12.55 -10.60
N VAL A 251 -9.19 -11.91 -10.68
CA VAL A 251 -9.05 -10.50 -11.06
C VAL A 251 -8.81 -10.44 -12.57
N THR A 252 -9.67 -9.71 -13.29
CA THR A 252 -9.59 -9.56 -14.75
C THR A 252 -9.48 -8.08 -15.10
N GLY A 253 -8.48 -7.69 -15.85
CA GLY A 253 -8.15 -6.29 -16.18
C GLY A 253 -6.86 -5.82 -15.51
N LYS A 254 -6.55 -4.54 -15.69
CA LYS A 254 -5.34 -3.91 -15.14
C LYS A 254 -5.61 -3.38 -13.74
N VAL A 255 -4.92 -3.92 -12.74
CA VAL A 255 -4.94 -3.33 -11.39
C VAL A 255 -4.15 -2.03 -11.41
N GLN A 256 -4.80 -0.96 -10.99
CA GLN A 256 -4.22 0.40 -10.96
C GLN A 256 -3.83 0.83 -9.56
N ASP A 257 -4.60 0.38 -8.55
CA ASP A 257 -4.35 0.68 -7.15
C ASP A 257 -4.90 -0.43 -6.26
N ILE A 258 -4.42 -0.51 -5.01
CA ILE A 258 -4.93 -1.42 -3.98
C ILE A 258 -5.07 -0.67 -2.66
N ALA A 259 -6.09 -1.06 -1.87
CA ALA A 259 -6.29 -0.56 -0.51
C ALA A 259 -6.63 -1.71 0.44
N VAL A 260 -5.97 -1.78 1.59
CA VAL A 260 -6.26 -2.81 2.60
C VAL A 260 -7.57 -2.47 3.30
N LEU A 261 -8.55 -3.35 3.17
CA LEU A 261 -9.86 -3.16 3.78
C LEU A 261 -9.81 -3.43 5.30
N PRO A 262 -10.62 -2.72 6.09
CA PRO A 262 -10.73 -2.98 7.52
C PRO A 262 -11.24 -4.41 7.77
N VAL A 263 -10.76 -5.04 8.84
CA VAL A 263 -11.29 -6.33 9.29
C VAL A 263 -12.78 -6.15 9.61
N MET A 264 -13.60 -6.98 8.95
CA MET A 264 -15.06 -6.98 9.15
C MET A 264 -15.45 -7.76 10.40
#